data_b3cd72cd3a4295b9a9e00d67902ea041
#
_entry.id   b3cd72cd3a4295b9a9e00d67902ea041
#
_cell.length_a   1.000
_cell.length_b   1.000
_cell.length_c   1.000
_cell.angle_alpha   90.00
_cell.angle_beta   90.00
_cell.angle_gamma   90.00
#
_symmetry.space_group_name_H-M   'P 1'
#
loop_
_entity.id
_entity.type
_entity.pdbx_description
1 polymer ?
#
loop_
_entity_poly.entity_id
_entity_poly.type
_entity_poly.pdbx_seq_one_letter_code
_entity_poly.pdbx_strand_id
1 'polypeptide(L)'
;MSIEHQRAGKHTRVLLDSNALFVPLQFRIDIFEELRKLLSVNAEPVVLSPIMKELRTLTREGSEKTRKEASFALALTEKCRLIDYDGESADDALVDAASEWRCPVFTNDIALRKRLRDINVPVIYVRQKSRLEIDGGYNSCLNS
;
A
#
# COMPACT_ATOMS: atom_id res chain seq x y z
N MET A 1 28.25 -5.91 -2.49
CA MET A 1 27.41 -6.75 -2.88
C MET A 1 26.64 -7.33 -1.85
N SER A 2 27.10 -8.31 -1.25
CA SER A 2 26.31 -8.98 -0.27
C SER A 2 25.88 -8.09 0.86
N ILE A 3 26.67 -7.13 1.19
CA ILE A 3 26.29 -6.20 2.22
C ILE A 3 25.07 -5.40 1.84
N GLU A 4 24.99 -5.06 0.57
CA GLU A 4 23.86 -4.31 0.10
C GLU A 4 22.62 -5.15 0.20
N HIS A 5 22.71 -6.42 -0.13
CA HIS A 5 21.57 -7.29 -0.01
C HIS A 5 21.09 -7.35 1.41
N GLN A 6 22.00 -7.44 2.35
CA GLN A 6 21.60 -7.52 3.73
C GLN A 6 20.89 -6.27 4.19
N ARG A 7 21.37 -5.14 3.73
CA ARG A 7 20.70 -3.92 4.09
C ARG A 7 19.35 -3.83 3.46
N ALA A 8 19.27 -4.29 2.21
CA ALA A 8 17.98 -4.28 1.54
C ALA A 8 16.97 -5.11 2.31
N GLY A 9 17.42 -6.15 3.00
CA GLY A 9 16.51 -6.94 3.81
C GLY A 9 15.90 -6.18 4.96
N LYS A 10 16.45 -5.03 5.29
CA LYS A 10 15.88 -4.21 6.35
C LYS A 10 14.85 -3.23 5.85
N HIS A 11 14.71 -3.08 4.54
CA HIS A 11 13.64 -2.26 4.00
C HIS A 11 12.32 -2.97 4.22
N THR A 12 11.35 -2.21 4.66
CA THR A 12 10.01 -2.74 4.83
C THR A 12 9.19 -2.29 3.65
N ARG A 13 8.79 -3.22 2.81
CA ARG A 13 7.86 -2.89 1.74
C ARG A 13 6.48 -2.66 2.33
N VAL A 14 5.75 -1.74 1.74
CA VAL A 14 4.36 -1.50 2.08
C VAL A 14 3.59 -1.51 0.79
N LEU A 15 2.66 -2.45 0.65
CA LEU A 15 1.84 -2.50 -0.56
C LEU A 15 0.69 -1.53 -0.40
N LEU A 16 0.45 -0.69 -1.40
CA LEU A 16 -0.60 0.31 -1.34
C LEU A 16 -1.77 -0.13 -2.20
N ASP A 17 -2.95 -0.18 -1.58
CA ASP A 17 -4.19 -0.36 -2.31
C ASP A 17 -4.55 0.97 -2.98
N SER A 18 -5.43 0.93 -3.97
CA SER A 18 -5.82 2.15 -4.67
C SER A 18 -6.44 3.17 -3.72
N ASN A 19 -7.29 2.71 -2.77
CA ASN A 19 -7.92 3.65 -1.86
C ASN A 19 -6.91 4.34 -0.93
N ALA A 20 -5.78 3.69 -0.65
CA ALA A 20 -4.74 4.32 0.15
C ALA A 20 -4.15 5.54 -0.55
N LEU A 21 -4.09 5.49 -1.87
CA LEU A 21 -3.54 6.59 -2.65
C LEU A 21 -4.50 7.77 -2.77
N PHE A 22 -5.77 7.57 -2.40
CA PHE A 22 -6.72 8.68 -2.31
C PHE A 22 -6.66 9.40 -0.97
N VAL A 23 -6.01 8.80 0.03
CA VAL A 23 -5.98 9.34 1.38
C VAL A 23 -5.42 10.76 1.46
N PRO A 24 -4.28 11.08 0.78
CA PRO A 24 -3.75 12.43 0.89
C PRO A 24 -4.73 13.50 0.46
N LEU A 25 -5.50 13.23 -0.57
CA LEU A 25 -6.48 14.20 -1.05
C LEU A 25 -7.71 14.23 -0.16
N GLN A 26 -8.17 13.07 0.29
CA GLN A 26 -9.41 12.98 1.07
C GLN A 26 -9.24 13.46 2.51
N PHE A 27 -8.09 13.16 3.12
CA PHE A 27 -7.90 13.43 4.54
C PHE A 27 -6.74 14.38 4.83
N ARG A 28 -6.05 14.84 3.79
CA ARG A 28 -4.91 15.76 3.95
C ARG A 28 -3.82 15.17 4.82
N ILE A 29 -3.53 13.89 4.58
CA ILE A 29 -2.48 13.16 5.29
C ILE A 29 -1.35 12.90 4.30
N ASP A 30 -0.12 13.24 4.70
CA ASP A 30 1.05 12.87 3.92
C ASP A 30 1.36 11.40 4.24
N ILE A 31 0.86 10.49 3.41
CA ILE A 31 0.96 9.08 3.72
C ILE A 31 2.41 8.60 3.74
N PHE A 32 3.27 9.19 2.92
CA PHE A 32 4.66 8.73 2.87
C PHE A 32 5.40 9.10 4.15
N GLU A 33 5.14 10.28 4.66
CA GLU A 33 5.73 10.69 5.93
C GLU A 33 5.18 9.83 7.07
N GLU A 34 3.85 9.60 7.06
CA GLU A 34 3.24 8.80 8.12
C GLU A 34 3.72 7.35 8.10
N LEU A 35 3.94 6.79 6.91
CA LEU A 35 4.47 5.44 6.81
C LEU A 35 5.88 5.36 7.39
N ARG A 36 6.70 6.37 7.14
CA ARG A 36 8.04 6.38 7.71
C ARG A 36 8.01 6.47 9.24
N LYS A 37 7.09 7.24 9.78
CA LYS A 37 6.95 7.34 11.22
C LYS A 37 6.44 6.05 11.82
N LEU A 38 5.52 5.40 11.15
CA LEU A 38 4.87 4.21 11.67
C LEU A 38 5.79 2.99 11.58
N LEU A 39 6.53 2.86 10.50
CA LEU A 39 7.34 1.68 10.25
C LEU A 39 8.84 1.93 10.44
N SER A 40 9.41 2.76 9.60
CA SER A 40 10.80 3.16 9.71
C SER A 40 11.11 4.06 8.53
N VAL A 41 12.27 4.72 8.60
CA VAL A 41 12.71 5.56 7.49
C VAL A 41 12.96 4.76 6.23
N ASN A 42 13.06 3.44 6.35
CA ASN A 42 13.31 2.58 5.19
C ASN A 42 12.03 1.96 4.63
N ALA A 43 10.87 2.45 5.03
CA ALA A 43 9.62 1.96 4.46
C ALA A 43 9.59 2.30 2.97
N GLU A 44 9.32 1.29 2.15
CA GLU A 44 9.29 1.43 0.70
C GLU A 44 7.87 1.23 0.21
N PRO A 45 7.20 2.30 -0.25
CA PRO A 45 5.85 2.13 -0.78
C PRO A 45 5.91 1.46 -2.14
N VAL A 46 5.07 0.45 -2.32
CA VAL A 46 5.04 -0.35 -3.55
C VAL A 46 3.62 -0.36 -4.10
N VAL A 47 3.51 -0.16 -5.40
CA VAL A 47 2.23 -0.25 -6.11
C VAL A 47 2.35 -1.36 -7.14
N LEU A 48 1.43 -2.32 -7.07
CA LEU A 48 1.44 -3.43 -8.00
C LEU A 48 0.72 -3.06 -9.28
N SER A 49 1.10 -3.70 -10.38
CA SER A 49 0.55 -3.38 -11.70
C SER A 49 -0.98 -3.44 -11.75
N PRO A 50 -1.68 -4.38 -11.09
CA PRO A 50 -3.15 -4.33 -11.11
C PRO A 50 -3.72 -3.06 -10.46
N ILE A 51 -3.05 -2.52 -9.46
CA ILE A 51 -3.49 -1.28 -8.83
C ILE A 51 -3.30 -0.11 -9.80
N MET A 52 -2.17 -0.07 -10.51
CA MET A 52 -1.95 0.95 -11.52
C MET A 52 -3.02 0.91 -12.59
N LYS A 53 -3.39 -0.31 -13.01
CA LYS A 53 -4.42 -0.47 -14.03
C LYS A 53 -5.75 0.07 -13.54
N GLU A 54 -6.08 -0.24 -12.28
CA GLU A 54 -7.32 0.24 -11.68
C GLU A 54 -7.36 1.77 -11.65
N LEU A 55 -6.25 2.39 -11.23
CA LEU A 55 -6.18 3.84 -11.18
C LEU A 55 -6.33 4.47 -12.57
N ARG A 56 -5.67 3.88 -13.57
CA ARG A 56 -5.79 4.41 -14.93
C ARG A 56 -7.21 4.31 -15.43
N THR A 57 -7.89 3.21 -15.12
CA THR A 57 -9.28 3.05 -15.52
C THR A 57 -10.15 4.14 -14.88
N LEU A 58 -9.93 4.42 -13.61
CA LEU A 58 -10.71 5.43 -12.89
C LEU A 58 -10.47 6.83 -13.43
N THR A 59 -9.30 7.11 -13.99
CA THR A 59 -9.05 8.42 -14.58
C THR A 59 -9.86 8.63 -15.85
N ARG A 60 -10.37 7.56 -16.46
CA ARG A 60 -11.12 7.65 -17.69
C ARG A 60 -12.61 7.42 -17.52
N GLU A 61 -12.99 6.55 -16.58
CA GLU A 61 -14.35 6.02 -16.53
C GLU A 61 -15.15 6.44 -15.31
N GLY A 62 -14.52 7.07 -14.34
CA GLY A 62 -15.25 7.48 -13.15
C GLY A 62 -16.04 8.76 -13.37
N SER A 63 -16.74 9.19 -12.32
CA SER A 63 -17.37 10.51 -12.31
C SER A 63 -16.27 11.56 -12.41
N GLU A 64 -16.68 12.82 -12.65
CA GLU A 64 -15.69 13.89 -12.75
C GLU A 64 -14.85 13.97 -11.49
N LYS A 65 -15.48 13.87 -10.33
CA LYS A 65 -14.77 13.90 -9.06
C LYS A 65 -13.79 12.72 -8.96
N THR A 66 -14.27 11.52 -9.28
CA THR A 66 -13.43 10.33 -9.19
C THR A 66 -12.26 10.41 -10.16
N ARG A 67 -12.49 10.92 -11.37
CA ARG A 67 -11.41 11.05 -12.34
C ARG A 67 -10.32 11.99 -11.85
N LYS A 68 -10.71 13.10 -11.22
CA LYS A 68 -9.73 14.03 -10.68
C LYS A 68 -8.96 13.41 -9.52
N GLU A 69 -9.66 12.72 -8.64
CA GLU A 69 -9.00 12.07 -7.51
C GLU A 69 -8.06 10.98 -7.98
N ALA A 70 -8.49 10.21 -8.98
CA ALA A 70 -7.64 9.14 -9.51
C ALA A 70 -6.41 9.71 -10.21
N SER A 71 -6.55 10.84 -10.90
CA SER A 71 -5.39 11.49 -11.52
C SER A 71 -4.38 11.93 -10.47
N PHE A 72 -4.86 12.47 -9.37
CA PHE A 72 -3.98 12.86 -8.27
C PHE A 72 -3.29 11.63 -7.68
N ALA A 73 -4.07 10.56 -7.44
CA ALA A 73 -3.52 9.33 -6.90
C ALA A 73 -2.48 8.74 -7.84
N LEU A 74 -2.75 8.78 -9.13
CA LEU A 74 -1.83 8.26 -10.12
C LEU A 74 -0.51 9.04 -10.10
N ALA A 75 -0.58 10.35 -9.92
CA ALA A 75 0.63 11.17 -9.82
C ALA A 75 1.44 10.79 -8.59
N LEU A 76 0.78 10.41 -7.50
CA LEU A 76 1.49 10.00 -6.28
C LEU A 76 2.29 8.72 -6.48
N THR A 77 1.90 7.87 -7.44
CA THR A 77 2.61 6.63 -7.66
C THR A 77 4.04 6.87 -8.15
N GLU A 78 4.35 8.08 -8.58
CA GLU A 78 5.74 8.39 -8.95
C GLU A 78 6.68 8.34 -7.77
N LYS A 79 6.14 8.44 -6.57
CA LYS A 79 6.93 8.30 -5.35
C LYS A 79 7.00 6.87 -4.86
N CYS A 80 6.43 5.93 -5.60
CA CYS A 80 6.35 4.55 -5.20
C CYS A 80 7.14 3.68 -6.16
N ARG A 81 7.52 2.51 -5.69
CA ARG A 81 8.10 1.52 -6.56
C ARG A 81 6.97 0.76 -7.25
N LEU A 82 7.04 0.66 -8.57
CA LEU A 82 6.03 -0.05 -9.34
C LEU A 82 6.57 -1.44 -9.63
N ILE A 83 5.78 -2.46 -9.30
CA ILE A 83 6.18 -3.84 -9.50
C ILE A 83 5.09 -4.58 -10.24
N ASP A 84 5.46 -5.26 -11.32
CA ASP A 84 4.53 -6.11 -12.04
C ASP A 84 4.21 -7.32 -11.19
N TYR A 85 2.94 -7.66 -11.13
CA TYR A 85 2.51 -8.81 -10.35
C TYR A 85 1.25 -9.37 -10.97
N ASP A 86 1.23 -10.67 -11.20
CA ASP A 86 0.06 -11.31 -11.79
C ASP A 86 -0.99 -11.58 -10.74
N GLY A 87 -2.24 -11.40 -11.10
CA GLY A 87 -3.36 -11.68 -10.21
C GLY A 87 -4.64 -11.48 -10.97
N GLU A 88 -5.67 -12.23 -10.58
CA GLU A 88 -6.94 -12.11 -11.25
C GLU A 88 -7.64 -10.81 -10.92
N SER A 89 -7.33 -10.26 -9.75
CA SER A 89 -7.89 -8.99 -9.33
C SER A 89 -6.83 -8.25 -8.55
N ALA A 90 -7.06 -6.96 -8.34
CA ALA A 90 -6.15 -6.15 -7.53
C ALA A 90 -6.07 -6.69 -6.11
N ASP A 91 -7.22 -7.10 -5.54
CA ASP A 91 -7.23 -7.64 -4.18
C ASP A 91 -6.44 -8.95 -4.09
N ASP A 92 -6.61 -9.84 -5.06
CA ASP A 92 -5.86 -11.09 -5.06
C ASP A 92 -4.37 -10.85 -5.18
N ALA A 93 -3.98 -9.90 -6.02
CA ALA A 93 -2.57 -9.57 -6.17
C ALA A 93 -1.99 -9.05 -4.86
N LEU A 94 -2.74 -8.19 -4.15
CA LEU A 94 -2.27 -7.67 -2.87
C LEU A 94 -2.12 -8.77 -1.83
N VAL A 95 -3.08 -9.67 -1.76
CA VAL A 95 -3.04 -10.77 -0.80
C VAL A 95 -1.85 -11.70 -1.11
N ASP A 96 -1.70 -12.05 -2.38
CA ASP A 96 -0.64 -12.97 -2.77
C ASP A 96 0.74 -12.36 -2.55
N ALA A 97 0.93 -11.12 -2.98
CA ALA A 97 2.21 -10.46 -2.84
C ALA A 97 2.57 -10.24 -1.37
N ALA A 98 1.59 -9.82 -0.56
CA ALA A 98 1.83 -9.58 0.85
C ALA A 98 2.23 -10.86 1.56
N SER A 99 1.58 -11.96 1.20
CA SER A 99 1.90 -13.26 1.78
C SER A 99 3.29 -13.71 1.35
N GLU A 100 3.59 -13.56 0.07
CA GLU A 100 4.88 -13.99 -0.47
C GLU A 100 6.03 -13.15 0.08
N TRP A 101 5.85 -11.84 0.16
CA TRP A 101 6.93 -10.93 0.55
C TRP A 101 6.90 -10.62 2.05
N ARG A 102 5.88 -11.07 2.75
CA ARG A 102 5.76 -10.91 4.20
C ARG A 102 5.84 -9.43 4.58
N CYS A 103 4.96 -8.66 3.99
CA CYS A 103 4.95 -7.23 4.21
C CYS A 103 3.52 -6.72 4.43
N PRO A 104 3.37 -5.58 5.10
CA PRO A 104 2.04 -5.02 5.36
C PRO A 104 1.41 -4.43 4.13
N VAL A 105 0.09 -4.30 4.19
CA VAL A 105 -0.71 -3.67 3.13
C VAL A 105 -1.41 -2.46 3.73
N PHE A 106 -1.38 -1.35 3.00
CA PHE A 106 -2.11 -0.15 3.41
C PHE A 106 -3.40 -0.10 2.61
N THR A 107 -4.50 -0.31 3.29
CA THR A 107 -5.83 -0.27 2.70
C THR A 107 -6.85 0.15 3.74
N ASN A 108 -7.89 0.84 3.28
CA ASN A 108 -9.03 1.18 4.14
C ASN A 108 -10.24 0.30 3.85
N ASP A 109 -10.10 -0.68 2.95
CA ASP A 109 -11.18 -1.59 2.61
C ASP A 109 -11.33 -2.62 3.73
N ILE A 110 -12.48 -2.62 4.38
CA ILE A 110 -12.69 -3.48 5.53
C ILE A 110 -12.66 -4.96 5.15
N ALA A 111 -13.23 -5.32 4.01
CA ALA A 111 -13.24 -6.72 3.57
C ALA A 111 -11.82 -7.20 3.26
N LEU A 112 -11.04 -6.38 2.58
CA LEU A 112 -9.67 -6.74 2.27
C LEU A 112 -8.84 -6.83 3.55
N ARG A 113 -9.05 -5.90 4.48
CA ARG A 113 -8.35 -5.92 5.76
C ARG A 113 -8.61 -7.23 6.50
N LYS A 114 -9.87 -7.66 6.54
CA LYS A 114 -10.20 -8.91 7.21
C LYS A 114 -9.50 -10.08 6.52
N ARG A 115 -9.53 -10.11 5.21
CA ARG A 115 -8.91 -11.18 4.44
C ARG A 115 -7.41 -11.27 4.74
N LEU A 116 -6.75 -10.12 4.81
CA LEU A 116 -5.32 -10.06 5.10
C LEU A 116 -5.03 -10.47 6.53
N ARG A 117 -5.85 -10.00 7.48
CA ARG A 117 -5.63 -10.36 8.88
C ARG A 117 -5.85 -11.85 9.13
N ASP A 118 -6.74 -12.47 8.36
CA ASP A 118 -6.98 -13.91 8.50
C ASP A 118 -5.74 -14.74 8.15
N ILE A 119 -4.81 -14.18 7.38
CA ILE A 119 -3.56 -14.86 7.05
C ILE A 119 -2.36 -14.18 7.72
N ASN A 120 -2.63 -13.42 8.78
CA ASN A 120 -1.60 -12.77 9.59
C ASN A 120 -0.76 -11.73 8.85
N VAL A 121 -1.33 -11.08 7.86
CA VAL A 121 -0.68 -9.95 7.20
C VAL A 121 -1.11 -8.67 7.91
N PRO A 122 -0.15 -7.85 8.38
CA PRO A 122 -0.50 -6.59 9.03
C PRO A 122 -1.12 -5.62 8.05
N VAL A 123 -2.10 -4.85 8.52
CA VAL A 123 -2.79 -3.88 7.68
C VAL A 123 -2.64 -2.49 8.27
N ILE A 124 -2.24 -1.54 7.42
CA ILE A 124 -2.16 -0.14 7.79
C ILE A 124 -3.42 0.52 7.25
N TYR A 125 -4.00 1.40 8.03
CA TYR A 125 -5.27 2.03 7.67
C TYR A 125 -5.37 3.41 8.32
N VAL A 126 -6.31 4.22 7.83
CA VAL A 126 -6.53 5.55 8.41
C VAL A 126 -7.41 5.42 9.64
N ARG A 127 -6.94 6.01 10.73
CA ARG A 127 -7.69 6.04 11.97
C ARG A 127 -8.17 7.46 12.27
N GLN A 128 -9.47 7.59 12.52
CA GLN A 128 -10.07 8.87 12.92
C GLN A 128 -9.80 9.99 11.92
N LYS A 129 -9.64 9.62 10.65
CA LYS A 129 -9.43 10.57 9.55
C LYS A 129 -8.20 11.47 9.76
N SER A 130 -7.30 11.10 10.66
CA SER A 130 -6.19 11.98 10.99
C SER A 130 -4.83 11.32 10.98
N ARG A 131 -4.75 10.01 11.13
CA ARG A 131 -3.44 9.35 11.20
C ARG A 131 -3.53 7.93 10.68
N LEU A 132 -2.36 7.33 10.49
CA LEU A 132 -2.29 5.93 10.10
C LEU A 132 -2.01 5.08 11.32
N GLU A 133 -2.61 3.89 11.35
CA GLU A 133 -2.34 2.89 12.37
C GLU A 133 -2.14 1.55 11.71
N ILE A 134 -1.52 0.63 12.44
CA ILE A 134 -1.29 -0.71 11.95
C ILE A 134 -2.01 -1.71 12.83
N ASP A 135 -2.73 -2.62 12.18
CA ASP A 135 -3.40 -3.74 12.82
C ASP A 135 -2.58 -4.97 12.53
N GLY A 136 -2.10 -5.63 13.58
CA GLY A 136 -1.33 -6.83 13.41
C GLY A 136 0.12 -6.65 13.83
N GLY A 137 0.84 -7.75 13.85
CA GLY A 137 2.19 -7.75 14.34
C GLY A 137 3.16 -7.23 13.29
N TYR A 138 3.33 -5.93 13.27
CA TYR A 138 4.29 -5.30 12.38
C TYR A 138 5.68 -5.92 12.53
N ASN A 139 6.06 -6.29 13.75
CA ASN A 139 7.37 -6.89 13.97
C ASN A 139 7.53 -8.25 13.30
N SER A 140 6.44 -8.95 13.07
CA SER A 140 6.55 -10.26 12.45
C SER A 140 7.00 -10.14 11.00
N CYS A 141 6.72 -9.04 10.33
CA CYS A 141 7.21 -8.82 8.98
C CYS A 141 8.70 -8.50 8.98
N LEU A 142 9.15 -7.74 9.97
CA LEU A 142 10.55 -7.34 10.02
C LEU A 142 11.45 -8.49 10.43
N ASN A 143 10.94 -9.39 11.25
CA ASN A 143 11.75 -10.48 11.78
C ASN A 143 11.73 -11.73 10.91
N SER A 144 11.12 -11.64 9.78
CA SER A 144 11.05 -12.78 8.86
C SER A 144 12.10 -12.78 7.76
#